data_ffaf1026ca74594162d9c7ea95780aa4
#
_entry.id   ffaf1026ca74594162d9c7ea95780aa4
#
_cell.length_a   1.000
_cell.length_b   1.000
_cell.length_c   1.000
_cell.angle_alpha   90.00
_cell.angle_beta   90.00
_cell.angle_gamma   90.00
#
_symmetry.space_group_name_H-M   'P 1'
#
loop_
_entity.id
_entity.type
_entity.pdbx_description
1 polymer ?
#
loop_
_entity_poly.entity_id
_entity_poly.type
_entity_poly.pdbx_seq_one_letter_code
_entity_poly.pdbx_strand_id
1 'polypeptide(L)'
;MNMTTTPDILVIEDDPIMREALADWLQAAGYGVRTAADGSAGLAAVAGAPPAVVVTDIHMPGTNGATVISELKRRHPQVVVIAISGLFNSGHGLDADAALALGAARALAKPFKRADLLRAMAELLGRPAP
;
A
#
# COMPACT_ATOMS: atom_id res chain seq x y z
N MET A 1 -31.25 -1.64 5.71
CA MET A 1 -30.41 -0.46 5.73
C MET A 1 -29.08 -0.71 5.04
N ASN A 2 -28.72 0.20 4.26
CA ASN A 2 -27.46 0.08 3.55
C ASN A 2 -26.32 0.73 4.31
N MET A 3 -25.41 -0.09 4.76
CA MET A 3 -24.19 0.38 5.40
C MET A 3 -23.08 0.32 4.39
N THR A 4 -22.85 1.42 3.70
CA THR A 4 -21.72 1.50 2.82
C THR A 4 -20.47 1.53 3.69
N THR A 5 -19.75 0.42 3.69
CA THR A 5 -18.51 0.34 4.45
C THR A 5 -17.43 1.13 3.74
N THR A 6 -16.83 2.08 4.44
CA THR A 6 -15.67 2.80 3.92
C THR A 6 -14.54 1.80 3.74
N PRO A 7 -13.94 1.74 2.55
CA PRO A 7 -12.78 0.84 2.37
C PRO A 7 -11.65 1.21 3.33
N ASP A 8 -11.05 0.19 3.92
CA ASP A 8 -9.99 0.32 4.89
C ASP A 8 -8.64 0.12 4.20
N ILE A 9 -7.76 1.09 4.36
CA ILE A 9 -6.44 1.09 3.74
C ILE A 9 -5.40 1.04 4.85
N LEU A 10 -4.41 0.16 4.70
CA LEU A 10 -3.25 0.14 5.59
C LEU A 10 -2.06 0.72 4.84
N VAL A 11 -1.42 1.73 5.41
CA VAL A 11 -0.20 2.32 4.86
C VAL A 11 0.98 1.83 5.68
N ILE A 12 1.95 1.20 5.03
CA ILE A 12 3.20 0.76 5.65
C ILE A 12 4.33 1.63 5.10
N GLU A 13 4.89 2.49 5.93
CA GLU A 13 5.91 3.45 5.54
C GLU A 13 6.73 3.83 6.75
N ASP A 14 8.06 3.70 6.66
CA ASP A 14 8.95 4.00 7.78
C ASP A 14 9.20 5.50 7.97
N ASP A 15 9.15 6.29 6.90
CA ASP A 15 9.32 7.74 6.99
C ASP A 15 8.04 8.34 7.57
N PRO A 16 8.10 8.96 8.77
CA PRO A 16 6.89 9.49 9.39
C PRO A 16 6.24 10.63 8.61
N ILE A 17 7.02 11.43 7.89
CA ILE A 17 6.46 12.53 7.09
C ILE A 17 5.67 11.98 5.91
N MET A 18 6.25 11.02 5.19
CA MET A 18 5.56 10.39 4.06
C MET A 18 4.36 9.59 4.55
N ARG A 19 4.52 8.85 5.67
CA ARG A 19 3.41 8.06 6.23
C ARG A 19 2.22 8.95 6.55
N GLU A 20 2.46 10.09 7.17
CA GLU A 20 1.40 11.03 7.51
C GLU A 20 0.77 11.64 6.27
N ALA A 21 1.58 12.01 5.27
CA ALA A 21 1.06 12.58 4.03
C ALA A 21 0.16 11.59 3.29
N LEU A 22 0.59 10.33 3.17
CA LEU A 22 -0.20 9.30 2.52
C LEU A 22 -1.53 9.09 3.25
N ALA A 23 -1.48 9.03 4.58
CA ALA A 23 -2.69 8.86 5.37
C ALA A 23 -3.65 10.04 5.18
N ASP A 24 -3.14 11.26 5.19
CA ASP A 24 -3.96 12.45 5.02
C ASP A 24 -4.62 12.48 3.64
N TRP A 25 -3.86 12.15 2.59
CA TRP A 25 -4.40 12.12 1.23
C TRP A 25 -5.55 11.13 1.10
N LEU A 26 -5.37 9.94 1.67
CA LEU A 26 -6.37 8.88 1.57
C LEU A 26 -7.59 9.18 2.43
N GLN A 27 -7.39 9.71 3.62
CA GLN A 27 -8.51 10.10 4.48
C GLN A 27 -9.33 11.22 3.85
N ALA A 28 -8.66 12.21 3.26
CA ALA A 28 -9.36 13.31 2.58
C ALA A 28 -10.18 12.82 1.38
N ALA A 29 -9.79 11.70 0.79
CA ALA A 29 -10.52 11.09 -0.32
C ALA A 29 -11.66 10.18 0.15
N GLY A 30 -11.87 10.04 1.46
CA GLY A 30 -12.99 9.28 2.00
C GLY A 30 -12.67 7.86 2.44
N TYR A 31 -11.41 7.47 2.43
CA TYR A 31 -11.03 6.12 2.87
C TYR A 31 -10.74 6.09 4.36
N GLY A 32 -10.98 4.94 5.00
CA GLY A 32 -10.48 4.68 6.34
C GLY A 32 -9.02 4.29 6.25
N VAL A 33 -8.16 4.82 7.13
CA VAL A 33 -6.73 4.59 7.03
C VAL A 33 -6.15 4.18 8.37
N ARG A 34 -5.35 3.13 8.35
CA ARG A 34 -4.46 2.73 9.44
C ARG A 34 -3.04 2.82 8.93
N THR A 35 -2.08 2.97 9.83
CA THR A 35 -0.67 3.08 9.44
C THR A 35 0.18 2.10 10.24
N ALA A 36 1.31 1.73 9.66
CA ALA A 36 2.33 0.94 10.32
C ALA A 36 3.69 1.47 9.89
N ALA A 37 4.65 1.44 10.81
CA ALA A 37 5.95 2.05 10.58
C ALA A 37 6.98 1.09 9.94
N ASP A 38 6.67 -0.20 9.89
CA ASP A 38 7.57 -1.19 9.30
C ASP A 38 6.78 -2.41 8.82
N GLY A 39 7.48 -3.31 8.12
CA GLY A 39 6.85 -4.48 7.56
C GLY A 39 6.28 -5.43 8.59
N SER A 40 6.98 -5.62 9.70
CA SER A 40 6.52 -6.53 10.76
C SER A 40 5.22 -6.02 11.38
N ALA A 41 5.17 -4.72 11.72
CA ALA A 41 3.96 -4.11 12.25
C ALA A 41 2.82 -4.16 11.24
N GLY A 42 3.15 -3.96 9.96
CA GLY A 42 2.16 -4.03 8.89
C GLY A 42 1.56 -5.42 8.74
N LEU A 43 2.40 -6.46 8.73
CA LEU A 43 1.92 -7.84 8.63
C LEU A 43 1.05 -8.21 9.82
N ALA A 44 1.42 -7.76 11.03
CA ALA A 44 0.62 -7.99 12.22
C ALA A 44 -0.73 -7.29 12.15
N ALA A 45 -0.75 -6.07 11.64
CA ALA A 45 -2.01 -5.31 11.48
C ALA A 45 -2.95 -6.01 10.50
N VAL A 46 -2.43 -6.52 9.38
CA VAL A 46 -3.24 -7.25 8.41
C VAL A 46 -3.79 -8.53 9.01
N ALA A 47 -2.97 -9.24 9.77
CA ALA A 47 -3.40 -10.49 10.41
C ALA A 47 -4.55 -10.26 11.40
N GLY A 48 -4.50 -9.14 12.13
CA GLY A 48 -5.55 -8.81 13.09
C GLY A 48 -6.85 -8.37 12.44
N ALA A 49 -6.74 -7.56 11.39
CA ALA A 49 -7.91 -7.06 10.66
C ALA A 49 -7.49 -6.73 9.23
N PRO A 50 -7.73 -7.65 8.26
CA PRO A 50 -7.30 -7.42 6.88
C PRO A 50 -7.95 -6.19 6.26
N PRO A 51 -7.17 -5.28 5.67
CA PRO A 51 -7.73 -4.13 4.96
C PRO A 51 -8.15 -4.51 3.55
N ALA A 52 -8.83 -3.61 2.86
CA ALA A 52 -9.10 -3.79 1.44
C ALA A 52 -7.82 -3.65 0.62
N VAL A 53 -6.98 -2.67 0.97
CA VAL A 53 -5.74 -2.36 0.24
C VAL A 53 -4.61 -2.09 1.23
N VAL A 54 -3.43 -2.60 0.91
CA VAL A 54 -2.19 -2.25 1.60
C VAL A 54 -1.35 -1.39 0.64
N VAL A 55 -0.97 -0.20 1.07
CA VAL A 55 0.01 0.63 0.36
C VAL A 55 1.31 0.51 1.15
N THR A 56 2.33 -0.09 0.56
CA THR A 56 3.57 -0.35 1.27
C THR A 56 4.80 0.15 0.52
N ASP A 57 5.65 0.89 1.22
CA ASP A 57 7.01 1.09 0.77
C ASP A 57 7.73 -0.25 0.89
N ILE A 58 8.49 -0.62 -0.13
CA ILE A 58 9.18 -1.90 -0.13
C ILE A 58 10.68 -1.77 0.15
N HIS A 59 11.18 -0.55 0.35
CA HIS A 59 12.58 -0.31 0.69
C HIS A 59 12.65 0.39 2.05
N MET A 60 12.52 -0.39 3.11
CA MET A 60 12.58 0.09 4.49
C MET A 60 13.70 -0.64 5.23
N PRO A 61 14.41 0.05 6.15
CA PRO A 61 15.45 -0.61 6.94
C PRO A 61 14.92 -1.84 7.66
N GLY A 62 15.66 -2.94 7.59
CA GLY A 62 15.28 -4.17 8.27
C GLY A 62 14.09 -4.90 7.67
N THR A 63 13.58 -4.43 6.54
CA THR A 63 12.41 -5.04 5.90
C THR A 63 12.76 -5.48 4.48
N ASN A 64 12.39 -6.71 4.15
CA ASN A 64 12.51 -7.21 2.78
C ASN A 64 11.16 -7.03 2.11
N GLY A 65 11.07 -6.08 1.18
CA GLY A 65 9.81 -5.76 0.50
C GLY A 65 9.23 -6.93 -0.26
N ALA A 66 10.07 -7.76 -0.88
CA ALA A 66 9.60 -8.94 -1.58
C ALA A 66 8.90 -9.90 -0.62
N THR A 67 9.48 -10.09 0.57
CA THR A 67 8.87 -10.94 1.59
C THR A 67 7.53 -10.38 2.05
N VAL A 68 7.44 -9.07 2.26
CA VAL A 68 6.17 -8.45 2.70
C VAL A 68 5.07 -8.71 1.67
N ILE A 69 5.35 -8.45 0.39
CA ILE A 69 4.36 -8.67 -0.67
C ILE A 69 3.97 -10.15 -0.73
N SER A 70 4.97 -11.04 -0.72
CA SER A 70 4.72 -12.48 -0.81
C SER A 70 3.88 -12.99 0.34
N GLU A 71 4.20 -12.57 1.58
CA GLU A 71 3.45 -12.99 2.75
C GLU A 71 2.03 -12.46 2.73
N LEU A 72 1.84 -11.21 2.32
CA LEU A 72 0.50 -10.64 2.20
C LEU A 72 -0.35 -11.43 1.21
N LYS A 73 0.20 -11.73 0.04
CA LYS A 73 -0.56 -12.44 -0.99
C LYS A 73 -0.79 -13.90 -0.64
N ARG A 74 0.17 -14.53 0.06
CA ARG A 74 0.04 -15.92 0.45
C ARG A 74 -1.03 -16.11 1.53
N ARG A 75 -1.03 -15.23 2.54
CA ARG A 75 -1.91 -15.35 3.70
C ARG A 75 -3.25 -14.66 3.50
N HIS A 76 -3.27 -13.61 2.69
CA HIS A 76 -4.45 -12.78 2.51
C HIS A 76 -4.62 -12.46 1.03
N PRO A 77 -4.92 -13.49 0.19
CA PRO A 77 -4.95 -13.29 -1.27
C PRO A 77 -5.98 -12.26 -1.74
N GLN A 78 -7.00 -11.98 -0.94
CA GLN A 78 -8.00 -10.99 -1.29
C GLN A 78 -7.55 -9.54 -1.04
N VAL A 79 -6.47 -9.35 -0.26
CA VAL A 79 -5.96 -8.00 0.02
C VAL A 79 -5.20 -7.50 -1.21
N VAL A 80 -5.54 -6.30 -1.65
CA VAL A 80 -4.89 -5.67 -2.81
C VAL A 80 -3.65 -4.93 -2.32
N VAL A 81 -2.53 -5.10 -3.01
CA VAL A 81 -1.25 -4.48 -2.60
C VAL A 81 -0.82 -3.46 -3.65
N ILE A 82 -0.52 -2.24 -3.19
CA ILE A 82 0.15 -1.22 -3.99
C ILE A 82 1.56 -1.08 -3.41
N ALA A 83 2.57 -1.36 -4.22
CA ALA A 83 3.97 -1.23 -3.82
C ALA A 83 4.48 0.15 -4.23
N ILE A 84 5.20 0.82 -3.33
CA ILE A 84 5.82 2.12 -3.62
C ILE A 84 7.30 2.07 -3.31
N SER A 85 8.11 2.78 -4.11
CA SER A 85 9.54 2.82 -3.87
C SER A 85 10.21 3.95 -4.64
N GLY A 86 11.20 4.59 -4.02
CA GLY A 86 12.09 5.52 -4.69
C GLY A 86 13.14 4.84 -5.57
N LEU A 87 13.23 3.52 -5.52
CA LEU A 87 14.26 2.76 -6.24
C LEU A 87 13.74 2.00 -7.47
N PHE A 88 12.45 2.12 -7.80
CA PHE A 88 11.88 1.33 -8.90
C PHE A 88 12.56 1.58 -10.26
N ASN A 89 13.05 2.79 -10.49
CA ASN A 89 13.68 3.13 -11.77
C ASN A 89 15.20 3.27 -11.65
N SER A 90 15.79 2.79 -10.56
CA SER A 90 17.22 3.00 -10.28
C SER A 90 18.10 1.86 -10.74
N GLY A 91 17.53 0.70 -11.02
CA GLY A 91 18.30 -0.52 -11.27
C GLY A 91 18.79 -1.20 -10.01
N HIS A 92 18.38 -0.72 -8.83
CA HIS A 92 18.79 -1.27 -7.54
C HIS A 92 17.56 -1.84 -6.82
N GLY A 93 17.76 -2.98 -6.13
CA GLY A 93 16.69 -3.58 -5.34
C GLY A 93 15.58 -4.17 -6.20
N LEU A 94 14.40 -4.31 -5.60
CA LEU A 94 13.22 -4.86 -6.27
C LEU A 94 12.66 -3.81 -7.22
N ASP A 95 12.56 -4.14 -8.52
CA ASP A 95 11.99 -3.22 -9.48
C ASP A 95 10.46 -3.38 -9.56
N ALA A 96 9.82 -2.48 -10.34
CA ALA A 96 8.37 -2.45 -10.45
C ALA A 96 7.81 -3.75 -11.03
N ASP A 97 8.45 -4.29 -12.07
CA ASP A 97 7.99 -5.54 -12.69
C ASP A 97 8.07 -6.70 -11.72
N ALA A 98 9.14 -6.76 -10.92
CA ALA A 98 9.29 -7.81 -9.92
C ALA A 98 8.24 -7.68 -8.82
N ALA A 99 7.91 -6.46 -8.40
CA ALA A 99 6.83 -6.24 -7.42
C ALA A 99 5.49 -6.73 -7.95
N LEU A 100 5.20 -6.43 -9.21
CA LEU A 100 3.97 -6.91 -9.84
C LEU A 100 3.95 -8.42 -9.95
N ALA A 101 5.10 -9.04 -10.29
CA ALA A 101 5.21 -10.49 -10.38
C ALA A 101 4.98 -11.18 -9.04
N LEU A 102 5.30 -10.51 -7.93
CA LEU A 102 5.06 -11.06 -6.59
C LEU A 102 3.62 -10.91 -6.14
N GLY A 103 2.81 -10.17 -6.88
CA GLY A 103 1.39 -10.04 -6.60
C GLY A 103 0.90 -8.64 -6.29
N ALA A 104 1.76 -7.61 -6.36
CA ALA A 104 1.28 -6.24 -6.22
C ALA A 104 0.39 -5.88 -7.41
N ALA A 105 -0.72 -5.22 -7.15
CA ALA A 105 -1.64 -4.81 -8.21
C ALA A 105 -1.13 -3.58 -8.95
N ARG A 106 -0.36 -2.74 -8.26
CA ARG A 106 0.27 -1.54 -8.84
C ARG A 106 1.63 -1.33 -8.20
N ALA A 107 2.53 -0.70 -8.94
CA ALA A 107 3.83 -0.29 -8.44
C ALA A 107 4.04 1.17 -8.78
N LEU A 108 4.19 2.01 -7.76
CA LEU A 108 4.35 3.46 -7.94
C LEU A 108 5.75 3.89 -7.57
N ALA A 109 6.44 4.54 -8.48
CA ALA A 109 7.78 5.07 -8.24
C ALA A 109 7.68 6.43 -7.53
N LYS A 110 8.48 6.62 -6.48
CA LYS A 110 8.61 7.92 -5.82
C LYS A 110 9.54 8.81 -6.65
N PRO A 111 9.30 10.10 -6.73
CA PRO A 111 8.12 10.79 -6.22
C PRO A 111 6.90 10.58 -7.12
N PHE A 112 5.74 10.46 -6.52
CA PHE A 112 4.49 10.40 -7.27
C PHE A 112 3.54 11.47 -6.73
N LYS A 113 2.54 11.81 -7.54
CA LYS A 113 1.56 12.83 -7.13
C LYS A 113 0.43 12.19 -6.36
N ARG A 114 -0.21 12.99 -5.51
CA ARG A 114 -1.42 12.56 -4.83
C ARG A 114 -2.44 11.97 -5.81
N ALA A 115 -2.63 12.64 -6.96
CA ALA A 115 -3.58 12.18 -7.96
C ALA A 115 -3.25 10.78 -8.49
N ASP A 116 -1.97 10.44 -8.60
CA ASP A 116 -1.56 9.12 -9.08
C ASP A 116 -2.01 8.02 -8.11
N LEU A 117 -1.81 8.25 -6.81
CA LEU A 117 -2.24 7.30 -5.80
C LEU A 117 -3.75 7.17 -5.75
N LEU A 118 -4.47 8.30 -5.76
CA LEU A 118 -5.93 8.27 -5.69
C LEU A 118 -6.55 7.63 -6.93
N ARG A 119 -5.94 7.83 -8.10
CA ARG A 119 -6.39 7.17 -9.33
C ARG A 119 -6.22 5.66 -9.23
N ALA A 120 -5.06 5.21 -8.76
CA ALA A 120 -4.82 3.77 -8.57
C ALA A 120 -5.83 3.18 -7.60
N MET A 121 -6.12 3.90 -6.52
CA MET A 121 -7.09 3.46 -5.53
C MET A 121 -8.48 3.32 -6.13
N ALA A 122 -8.92 4.32 -6.90
CA ALA A 122 -10.23 4.29 -7.52
C ALA A 122 -10.35 3.16 -8.54
N GLU A 123 -9.29 2.93 -9.31
CA GLU A 123 -9.28 1.84 -10.29
C GLU A 123 -9.37 0.47 -9.64
N LEU A 124 -8.64 0.28 -8.54
CA LEU A 124 -8.59 -1.01 -7.87
C LEU A 124 -9.85 -1.30 -7.06
N LEU A 125 -10.47 -0.27 -6.50
CA LEU A 125 -11.68 -0.44 -5.70
C LEU A 125 -12.95 -0.30 -6.54
N GLY A 126 -12.82 0.03 -7.83
CA GLY A 126 -13.96 0.12 -8.73
C GLY A 126 -14.89 1.27 -8.45
N ARG A 127 -14.39 2.35 -7.83
CA ARG A 127 -15.19 3.53 -7.51
C ARG A 127 -14.33 4.77 -7.58
N PRO A 128 -14.90 5.88 -8.02
CA PRO A 128 -14.14 7.13 -8.05
C PRO A 128 -13.88 7.63 -6.63
N ALA A 129 -12.76 8.33 -6.48
CA ALA A 129 -12.46 9.02 -5.24
C ALA A 129 -13.46 10.17 -5.07
N PRO A 130 -13.93 10.39 -3.84
CA PRO A 130 -14.85 11.49 -3.57
C PRO A 130 -14.24 12.85 -3.84
#